data_9b610655e8505382c6b1f573026afb40
#
_entry.id   9b610655e8505382c6b1f573026afb40
#
_cell.length_a   1.000
_cell.length_b   1.000
_cell.length_c   1.000
_cell.angle_alpha   90.00
_cell.angle_beta   90.00
_cell.angle_gamma   90.00
#
_symmetry.space_group_name_H-M   'P 1'
#
loop_
_entity.id
_entity.type
_entity.pdbx_description
1 polymer ?
#
loop_
_entity_poly.entity_id
_entity_poly.type
_entity_poly.pdbx_seq_one_letter_code
_entity_poly.pdbx_strand_id
1 'polypeptide(L)'
;MIKVTLIGTGRLSFNLMNEILNNKRLKLNQVYGRSKFRPKHISDDVDYIKEIKNINKSDFYLIAVSDNEIYNVSNQFDAKDGIVLHVSGNTNINVLSNHKNYGVFYPLQTFSYETNLNFREIPIIIEANNKINQKKIEKFSKIFSKKVCKMSSNERAICHLSATIANNFTNHLVFKAEQILEKNGIDKKILQPLIKETFNKLDRMTTSEAQTGPALRN
;
A
#
# COMPACT_ATOMS: atom_id res chain seq x y z
N MET A 1 -0.60 -20.80 12.43
CA MET A 1 -0.61 -19.79 11.33
C MET A 1 -1.45 -18.60 11.76
N ILE A 2 -0.98 -17.40 11.46
CA ILE A 2 -1.69 -16.15 11.74
C ILE A 2 -2.79 -15.99 10.69
N LYS A 3 -4.04 -15.85 11.14
CA LYS A 3 -5.21 -15.66 10.26
C LYS A 3 -5.34 -14.20 9.89
N VAL A 4 -5.43 -13.91 8.59
CA VAL A 4 -5.56 -12.56 8.03
C VAL A 4 -6.81 -12.48 7.17
N THR A 5 -7.64 -11.47 7.41
CA THR A 5 -8.76 -11.11 6.53
C THR A 5 -8.40 -9.82 5.79
N LEU A 6 -8.57 -9.82 4.47
CA LEU A 6 -8.42 -8.65 3.62
C LEU A 6 -9.78 -8.01 3.37
N ILE A 7 -9.88 -6.71 3.55
CA ILE A 7 -11.09 -5.92 3.33
C ILE A 7 -10.81 -4.94 2.20
N GLY A 8 -11.30 -5.26 1.01
CA GLY A 8 -11.02 -4.56 -0.23
C GLY A 8 -10.42 -5.49 -1.30
N THR A 9 -10.53 -5.11 -2.57
CA THR A 9 -10.13 -5.92 -3.73
C THR A 9 -9.29 -5.12 -4.74
N GLY A 10 -8.71 -3.99 -4.31
CA GLY A 10 -7.84 -3.15 -5.14
C GLY A 10 -6.44 -3.73 -5.32
N ARG A 11 -5.59 -2.99 -6.04
CA ARG A 11 -4.21 -3.39 -6.39
C ARG A 11 -3.36 -3.77 -5.17
N LEU A 12 -3.42 -2.98 -4.09
CA LEU A 12 -2.69 -3.29 -2.86
C LEU A 12 -3.22 -4.57 -2.21
N SER A 13 -4.54 -4.74 -2.12
CA SER A 13 -5.16 -5.96 -1.58
C SER A 13 -4.74 -7.20 -2.38
N PHE A 14 -4.69 -7.11 -3.71
CA PHE A 14 -4.20 -8.17 -4.59
C PHE A 14 -2.75 -8.56 -4.27
N ASN A 15 -1.86 -7.60 -4.14
CA ASN A 15 -0.46 -7.87 -3.83
C ASN A 15 -0.30 -8.46 -2.41
N LEU A 16 -1.03 -7.94 -1.41
CA LEU A 16 -1.03 -8.50 -0.05
C LEU A 16 -1.61 -9.93 -0.02
N MET A 17 -2.65 -10.20 -0.80
CA MET A 17 -3.23 -11.53 -0.94
C MET A 17 -2.19 -12.54 -1.42
N ASN A 18 -1.45 -12.20 -2.49
CA ASN A 18 -0.40 -13.05 -3.04
C ASN A 18 0.71 -13.32 -2.01
N GLU A 19 1.16 -12.28 -1.28
CA GLU A 19 2.15 -12.44 -0.21
C GLU A 19 1.65 -13.35 0.92
N ILE A 20 0.38 -13.21 1.31
CA ILE A 20 -0.21 -14.04 2.37
C ILE A 20 -0.32 -15.49 1.93
N LEU A 21 -0.79 -15.76 0.70
CA LEU A 21 -0.95 -17.11 0.15
C LEU A 21 0.40 -17.83 0.01
N ASN A 22 1.46 -17.10 -0.35
CA ASN A 22 2.81 -17.65 -0.51
C ASN A 22 3.59 -17.80 0.81
N ASN A 23 3.03 -17.39 1.96
CA ASN A 23 3.75 -17.40 3.24
C ASN A 23 3.22 -18.47 4.21
N LYS A 24 4.03 -19.49 4.49
CA LYS A 24 3.67 -20.63 5.38
C LYS A 24 3.28 -20.21 6.82
N ARG A 25 3.61 -19.00 7.29
CA ARG A 25 3.25 -18.49 8.62
C ARG A 25 1.88 -17.83 8.65
N LEU A 26 1.32 -17.49 7.48
CA LEU A 26 0.06 -16.79 7.32
C LEU A 26 -1.02 -17.72 6.76
N LYS A 27 -2.26 -17.41 7.06
CA LYS A 27 -3.44 -18.01 6.45
C LYS A 27 -4.38 -16.90 6.01
N LEU A 28 -4.63 -16.79 4.71
CA LEU A 28 -5.71 -15.95 4.22
C LEU A 28 -7.03 -16.57 4.66
N ASN A 29 -7.75 -15.87 5.53
CA ASN A 29 -8.99 -16.36 6.10
C ASN A 29 -10.17 -16.03 5.20
N GLN A 30 -10.27 -14.74 4.79
CA GLN A 30 -11.30 -14.24 3.90
C GLN A 30 -10.82 -13.02 3.12
N VAL A 31 -11.48 -12.75 1.99
CA VAL A 31 -11.41 -11.48 1.26
C VAL A 31 -12.81 -10.90 1.15
N TYR A 32 -13.01 -9.69 1.67
CA TYR A 32 -14.27 -8.96 1.51
C TYR A 32 -14.18 -7.97 0.36
N GLY A 33 -15.23 -7.93 -0.48
CA GLY A 33 -15.36 -6.94 -1.54
C GLY A 33 -16.82 -6.58 -1.81
N ARG A 34 -17.06 -5.30 -2.17
CA ARG A 34 -18.40 -4.77 -2.47
C ARG A 34 -18.97 -5.27 -3.81
N SER A 35 -18.11 -5.81 -4.68
CA SER A 35 -18.55 -6.26 -6.00
C SER A 35 -19.54 -7.43 -5.89
N LYS A 36 -20.62 -7.33 -6.67
CA LYS A 36 -21.59 -8.42 -6.81
C LYS A 36 -20.95 -9.70 -7.39
N PHE A 37 -19.93 -9.54 -8.20
CA PHE A 37 -19.15 -10.62 -8.78
C PHE A 37 -17.77 -10.68 -8.15
N ARG A 38 -17.24 -11.89 -7.94
CA ARG A 38 -15.86 -12.12 -7.52
C ARG A 38 -14.92 -11.53 -8.58
N PRO A 39 -13.95 -10.66 -8.20
CA PRO A 39 -12.95 -10.19 -9.12
C PRO A 39 -12.12 -11.35 -9.72
N LYS A 40 -11.80 -11.29 -11.01
CA LYS A 40 -11.07 -12.35 -11.74
C LYS A 40 -9.72 -12.72 -11.12
N HIS A 41 -9.08 -11.77 -10.43
CA HIS A 41 -7.78 -11.98 -9.79
C HIS A 41 -7.87 -12.66 -8.41
N ILE A 42 -9.07 -12.97 -7.91
CA ILE A 42 -9.29 -13.72 -6.66
C ILE A 42 -9.68 -15.14 -7.03
N SER A 43 -8.78 -16.08 -6.77
CA SER A 43 -8.96 -17.50 -7.05
C SER A 43 -10.18 -18.10 -6.31
N ASP A 44 -10.75 -19.18 -6.87
CA ASP A 44 -11.96 -19.81 -6.34
C ASP A 44 -11.76 -20.52 -5.00
N ASP A 45 -10.55 -20.88 -4.66
CA ASP A 45 -10.16 -21.45 -3.35
C ASP A 45 -10.09 -20.43 -2.21
N VAL A 46 -10.13 -19.12 -2.53
CA VAL A 46 -10.18 -18.04 -1.53
C VAL A 46 -11.63 -17.81 -1.08
N ASP A 47 -11.87 -17.79 0.23
CA ASP A 47 -13.19 -17.44 0.79
C ASP A 47 -13.50 -15.95 0.54
N TYR A 48 -14.24 -15.68 -0.55
CA TYR A 48 -14.66 -14.34 -0.94
C TYR A 48 -16.07 -14.05 -0.43
N ILE A 49 -16.21 -13.04 0.42
CA ILE A 49 -17.48 -12.62 1.02
C ILE A 49 -17.93 -11.26 0.47
N LYS A 50 -19.25 -11.11 0.30
CA LYS A 50 -19.92 -9.89 -0.23
C LYS A 50 -20.59 -9.07 0.86
N GLU A 51 -20.83 -9.66 2.00
CA GLU A 51 -21.43 -9.00 3.16
C GLU A 51 -20.44 -8.98 4.30
N ILE A 52 -20.08 -7.77 4.75
CA ILE A 52 -19.04 -7.56 5.76
C ILE A 52 -19.43 -8.16 7.12
N LYS A 53 -20.74 -8.28 7.42
CA LYS A 53 -21.24 -8.95 8.63
C LYS A 53 -20.87 -10.45 8.71
N ASN A 54 -20.52 -11.06 7.58
CA ASN A 54 -20.10 -12.46 7.49
C ASN A 54 -18.58 -12.64 7.69
N ILE A 55 -17.89 -11.60 8.18
CA ILE A 55 -16.46 -11.69 8.51
C ILE A 55 -16.24 -12.66 9.67
N ASN A 56 -15.42 -13.67 9.44
CA ASN A 56 -14.99 -14.63 10.44
C ASN A 56 -13.87 -14.07 11.34
N LYS A 57 -13.71 -14.65 12.54
CA LYS A 57 -12.64 -14.28 13.46
C LYS A 57 -11.26 -14.49 12.84
N SER A 58 -10.45 -13.42 12.85
CA SER A 58 -9.07 -13.39 12.39
C SER A 58 -8.17 -12.69 13.40
N ASP A 59 -6.86 -12.94 13.29
CA ASP A 59 -5.86 -12.27 14.14
C ASP A 59 -5.63 -10.83 13.66
N PHE A 60 -5.65 -10.61 12.33
CA PHE A 60 -5.52 -9.31 11.69
C PHE A 60 -6.56 -9.10 10.61
N TYR A 61 -7.08 -7.88 10.56
CA TYR A 61 -7.99 -7.39 9.51
C TYR A 61 -7.32 -6.23 8.81
N LEU A 62 -7.02 -6.34 7.51
CA LEU A 62 -6.38 -5.31 6.72
C LEU A 62 -7.42 -4.60 5.86
N ILE A 63 -7.74 -3.34 6.20
CA ILE A 63 -8.67 -2.49 5.44
C ILE A 63 -7.90 -1.81 4.30
N ALA A 64 -8.04 -2.36 3.10
CA ALA A 64 -7.39 -1.94 1.86
C ALA A 64 -8.42 -1.39 0.85
N VAL A 65 -9.22 -0.44 1.30
CA VAL A 65 -10.19 0.33 0.51
C VAL A 65 -9.68 1.75 0.28
N SER A 66 -10.44 2.58 -0.48
CA SER A 66 -10.13 4.01 -0.61
C SER A 66 -10.18 4.72 0.74
N ASP A 67 -9.34 5.73 0.94
CA ASP A 67 -9.17 6.42 2.23
C ASP A 67 -10.50 6.92 2.81
N ASN A 68 -11.37 7.48 1.96
CA ASN A 68 -12.69 7.98 2.36
C ASN A 68 -13.66 6.89 2.85
N GLU A 69 -13.40 5.63 2.54
CA GLU A 69 -14.25 4.50 2.92
C GLU A 69 -13.77 3.76 4.17
N ILE A 70 -12.55 4.05 4.66
CA ILE A 70 -11.97 3.33 5.80
C ILE A 70 -12.87 3.41 7.03
N TYR A 71 -13.32 4.61 7.39
CA TYR A 71 -14.21 4.83 8.53
C TYR A 71 -15.52 4.05 8.37
N ASN A 72 -16.20 4.22 7.23
CA ASN A 72 -17.49 3.59 6.98
C ASN A 72 -17.40 2.07 7.02
N VAL A 73 -16.35 1.50 6.44
CA VAL A 73 -16.13 0.04 6.40
C VAL A 73 -15.79 -0.48 7.80
N SER A 74 -14.95 0.24 8.56
CA SER A 74 -14.53 -0.19 9.90
C SER A 74 -15.70 -0.27 10.88
N ASN A 75 -16.74 0.55 10.70
CA ASN A 75 -17.94 0.56 11.56
C ASN A 75 -18.95 -0.57 11.24
N GLN A 76 -18.74 -1.35 10.17
CA GLN A 76 -19.70 -2.36 9.74
C GLN A 76 -19.41 -3.76 10.29
N PHE A 77 -18.31 -3.97 11.01
CA PHE A 77 -17.95 -5.27 11.58
C PHE A 77 -17.30 -5.13 12.96
N ASP A 78 -17.39 -6.20 13.74
CA ASP A 78 -16.73 -6.32 15.03
C ASP A 78 -15.53 -7.28 14.91
N ALA A 79 -14.34 -6.75 15.09
CA ALA A 79 -13.10 -7.52 15.06
C ALA A 79 -12.86 -8.35 16.34
N LYS A 80 -13.69 -8.17 17.38
CA LYS A 80 -13.53 -8.78 18.71
C LYS A 80 -12.11 -8.54 19.27
N ASP A 81 -11.31 -9.61 19.39
CA ASP A 81 -9.93 -9.52 19.91
C ASP A 81 -8.87 -9.35 18.81
N GLY A 82 -9.24 -9.43 17.55
CA GLY A 82 -8.33 -9.23 16.42
C GLY A 82 -7.86 -7.77 16.31
N ILE A 83 -6.79 -7.54 15.56
CA ILE A 83 -6.24 -6.21 15.32
C ILE A 83 -6.70 -5.70 13.96
N VAL A 84 -7.36 -4.53 13.95
CA VAL A 84 -7.79 -3.86 12.72
C VAL A 84 -6.73 -2.88 12.27
N LEU A 85 -6.30 -3.01 11.02
CA LEU A 85 -5.26 -2.18 10.43
C LEU A 85 -5.79 -1.54 9.15
N HIS A 86 -5.63 -0.23 8.97
CA HIS A 86 -5.75 0.34 7.64
C HIS A 86 -4.38 0.42 6.96
N VAL A 87 -4.39 0.51 5.62
CA VAL A 87 -3.18 0.52 4.80
C VAL A 87 -2.94 1.89 4.12
N SER A 88 -3.60 2.94 4.58
CA SER A 88 -3.49 4.30 4.04
C SER A 88 -2.25 5.03 4.57
N GLY A 89 -1.58 5.77 3.68
CA GLY A 89 -0.48 6.67 4.04
C GLY A 89 -0.95 7.97 4.69
N ASN A 90 -2.15 8.45 4.35
CA ASN A 90 -2.63 9.78 4.75
C ASN A 90 -3.71 9.76 5.84
N THR A 91 -4.43 8.66 6.01
CA THR A 91 -5.53 8.56 6.98
C THR A 91 -5.01 8.48 8.42
N ASN A 92 -5.59 9.29 9.33
CA ASN A 92 -5.23 9.25 10.75
C ASN A 92 -5.65 7.90 11.38
N ILE A 93 -4.83 7.37 12.29
CA ILE A 93 -5.09 6.11 12.99
C ILE A 93 -6.43 6.11 13.74
N ASN A 94 -6.87 7.25 14.26
CA ASN A 94 -8.09 7.39 15.06
C ASN A 94 -9.38 7.09 14.28
N VAL A 95 -9.32 6.99 12.95
CA VAL A 95 -10.47 6.53 12.14
C VAL A 95 -10.94 5.13 12.53
N LEU A 96 -10.08 4.34 13.21
CA LEU A 96 -10.35 2.99 13.69
C LEU A 96 -10.65 2.92 15.20
N SER A 97 -10.86 4.05 15.87
CA SER A 97 -11.03 4.11 17.35
C SER A 97 -12.27 3.41 17.90
N ASN A 98 -13.22 3.01 17.03
CA ASN A 98 -14.34 2.13 17.36
C ASN A 98 -13.91 0.68 17.69
N HIS A 99 -12.67 0.28 17.35
CA HIS A 99 -12.13 -1.02 17.68
C HIS A 99 -11.21 -0.97 18.91
N LYS A 100 -11.22 -2.03 19.73
CA LYS A 100 -10.34 -2.17 20.90
C LYS A 100 -8.86 -2.21 20.52
N ASN A 101 -8.54 -2.94 19.44
CA ASN A 101 -7.18 -3.15 18.95
C ASN A 101 -7.09 -2.66 17.51
N TYR A 102 -6.31 -1.61 17.29
CA TYR A 102 -6.19 -1.05 15.95
C TYR A 102 -4.83 -0.41 15.71
N GLY A 103 -4.54 -0.16 14.44
CA GLY A 103 -3.30 0.44 14.01
C GLY A 103 -3.22 0.65 12.50
N VAL A 104 -2.00 0.80 12.04
CA VAL A 104 -1.66 1.03 10.64
C VAL A 104 -0.62 0.02 10.17
N PHE A 105 -0.81 -0.46 8.96
CA PHE A 105 0.14 -1.26 8.19
C PHE A 105 0.24 -0.65 6.80
N TYR A 106 1.13 0.31 6.62
CA TYR A 106 1.26 1.05 5.36
C TYR A 106 2.53 0.65 4.60
N PRO A 107 2.42 -0.21 3.58
CA PRO A 107 3.54 -0.48 2.66
C PRO A 107 3.78 0.73 1.77
N LEU A 108 4.98 1.32 1.85
CA LEU A 108 5.36 2.50 1.07
C LEU A 108 5.84 2.07 -0.31
N GLN A 109 4.90 1.88 -1.22
CA GLN A 109 5.17 1.44 -2.60
C GLN A 109 3.98 1.79 -3.52
N THR A 110 4.23 1.80 -4.82
CA THR A 110 3.18 1.78 -5.85
C THR A 110 2.83 0.34 -6.22
N PHE A 111 1.53 0.05 -6.37
CA PHE A 111 1.03 -1.30 -6.61
C PHE A 111 0.27 -1.38 -7.94
N SER A 112 0.51 -2.44 -8.70
CA SER A 112 -0.25 -2.81 -9.89
C SER A 112 -0.63 -4.30 -9.84
N TYR A 113 -1.42 -4.77 -10.81
CA TYR A 113 -1.76 -6.20 -10.91
C TYR A 113 -0.65 -7.03 -11.58
N GLU A 114 0.30 -6.40 -12.24
CA GLU A 114 1.29 -7.03 -13.12
C GLU A 114 2.71 -7.07 -12.54
N THR A 115 2.94 -6.51 -11.35
CA THR A 115 4.29 -6.37 -10.80
C THR A 115 4.66 -7.49 -9.84
N ASN A 116 5.80 -8.14 -10.10
CA ASN A 116 6.49 -8.99 -9.12
C ASN A 116 7.31 -8.08 -8.17
N LEU A 117 6.65 -7.55 -7.14
CA LEU A 117 7.31 -6.75 -6.12
C LEU A 117 7.98 -7.65 -5.09
N ASN A 118 9.22 -7.33 -4.75
CA ASN A 118 9.88 -7.96 -3.62
C ASN A 118 9.44 -7.27 -2.31
N PHE A 119 8.41 -7.80 -1.65
CA PHE A 119 7.92 -7.25 -0.39
C PHE A 119 8.98 -7.17 0.70
N ARG A 120 10.02 -8.02 0.66
CA ARG A 120 11.12 -7.99 1.65
C ARG A 120 11.87 -6.67 1.68
N GLU A 121 11.87 -5.91 0.59
CA GLU A 121 12.54 -4.62 0.45
C GLU A 121 11.60 -3.41 0.59
N ILE A 122 10.29 -3.61 0.60
CA ILE A 122 9.30 -2.53 0.73
C ILE A 122 9.28 -2.02 2.17
N PRO A 123 9.52 -0.72 2.44
CA PRO A 123 9.32 -0.16 3.76
C PRO A 123 7.86 -0.30 4.20
N ILE A 124 7.62 -0.83 5.38
CA ILE A 124 6.29 -0.88 6.00
C ILE A 124 6.27 0.07 7.19
N ILE A 125 5.45 1.10 7.08
CA ILE A 125 5.25 2.07 8.15
C ILE A 125 4.11 1.58 9.03
N ILE A 126 4.35 1.54 10.35
CA ILE A 126 3.40 1.04 11.32
C ILE A 126 3.09 2.09 12.39
N GLU A 127 1.84 2.08 12.85
CA GLU A 127 1.36 2.83 14.00
C GLU A 127 0.39 1.95 14.80
N ALA A 128 0.27 2.17 16.10
CA ALA A 128 -0.64 1.38 16.94
C ALA A 128 -1.25 2.24 18.05
N ASN A 129 -2.46 1.89 18.46
CA ASN A 129 -3.17 2.59 19.53
C ASN A 129 -2.57 2.36 20.93
N ASN A 130 -1.71 1.34 21.11
CA ASN A 130 -1.02 1.07 22.36
C ASN A 130 0.27 0.23 22.15
N LYS A 131 1.13 0.17 23.19
CA LYS A 131 2.42 -0.53 23.15
C LYS A 131 2.30 -2.05 22.90
N ILE A 132 1.23 -2.70 23.38
CA ILE A 132 1.01 -4.14 23.18
C ILE A 132 0.73 -4.42 21.71
N ASN A 133 -0.19 -3.67 21.12
CA ASN A 133 -0.53 -3.78 19.71
C ASN A 133 0.65 -3.40 18.82
N GLN A 134 1.44 -2.39 19.21
CA GLN A 134 2.65 -2.01 18.47
C GLN A 134 3.62 -3.19 18.32
N LYS A 135 3.89 -3.94 19.41
CA LYS A 135 4.74 -5.14 19.36
C LYS A 135 4.15 -6.23 18.46
N LYS A 136 2.82 -6.43 18.50
CA LYS A 136 2.15 -7.43 17.65
C LYS A 136 2.19 -7.04 16.17
N ILE A 137 1.88 -5.77 15.86
CA ILE A 137 1.91 -5.22 14.48
C ILE A 137 3.33 -5.25 13.92
N GLU A 138 4.33 -4.90 14.72
CA GLU A 138 5.74 -4.99 14.32
C GLU A 138 6.15 -6.42 13.96
N LYS A 139 5.80 -7.40 14.79
CA LYS A 139 6.07 -8.83 14.51
C LYS A 139 5.36 -9.30 13.24
N PHE A 140 4.11 -8.89 13.06
CA PHE A 140 3.34 -9.19 11.85
C PHE A 140 3.97 -8.57 10.61
N SER A 141 4.34 -7.29 10.66
CA SER A 141 4.96 -6.57 9.54
C SER A 141 6.32 -7.15 9.13
N LYS A 142 7.12 -7.64 10.10
CA LYS A 142 8.40 -8.33 9.83
C LYS A 142 8.25 -9.66 9.08
N ILE A 143 7.03 -10.20 8.98
CA ILE A 143 6.76 -11.36 8.12
C ILE A 143 6.85 -10.96 6.65
N PHE A 144 6.40 -9.75 6.30
CA PHE A 144 6.38 -9.23 4.93
C PHE A 144 7.70 -8.55 4.55
N SER A 145 8.26 -7.71 5.41
CA SER A 145 9.40 -6.87 5.07
C SER A 145 10.51 -6.90 6.13
N LYS A 146 11.76 -6.69 5.66
CA LYS A 146 12.91 -6.41 6.52
C LYS A 146 12.94 -4.95 7.02
N LYS A 147 12.21 -4.05 6.35
CA LYS A 147 12.21 -2.60 6.60
C LYS A 147 10.89 -2.20 7.27
N VAL A 148 10.85 -2.19 8.59
CA VAL A 148 9.66 -1.78 9.37
C VAL A 148 9.98 -0.52 10.15
N CYS A 149 9.23 0.56 9.87
CA CYS A 149 9.41 1.89 10.46
C CYS A 149 8.20 2.23 11.34
N LYS A 150 8.45 2.79 12.52
CA LYS A 150 7.39 3.32 13.41
C LYS A 150 7.25 4.81 13.14
N MET A 151 6.05 5.26 12.80
CA MET A 151 5.75 6.67 12.57
C MET A 151 4.36 6.98 13.14
N SER A 152 4.19 8.20 13.65
CA SER A 152 2.89 8.76 13.97
C SER A 152 2.09 9.05 12.68
N SER A 153 0.79 9.32 12.83
CA SER A 153 -0.06 9.71 11.70
C SER A 153 0.46 10.93 10.96
N ASN A 154 1.02 11.93 11.66
CA ASN A 154 1.58 13.13 11.05
C ASN A 154 2.87 12.83 10.27
N GLU A 155 3.80 12.08 10.86
CA GLU A 155 5.05 11.68 10.18
C GLU A 155 4.74 10.82 8.95
N ARG A 156 3.79 9.90 9.05
CA ARG A 156 3.33 9.06 7.93
C ARG A 156 2.72 9.90 6.81
N ALA A 157 1.90 10.90 7.13
CA ALA A 157 1.32 11.80 6.13
C ALA A 157 2.41 12.60 5.39
N ILE A 158 3.42 13.11 6.08
CA ILE A 158 4.57 13.79 5.48
C ILE A 158 5.35 12.81 4.56
N CYS A 159 5.60 11.60 5.04
CA CYS A 159 6.28 10.56 4.26
C CYS A 159 5.47 10.20 3.00
N HIS A 160 4.14 10.06 3.12
CA HIS A 160 3.24 9.79 2.01
C HIS A 160 3.23 10.93 0.99
N LEU A 161 3.18 12.19 1.43
CA LEU A 161 3.28 13.36 0.54
C LEU A 161 4.60 13.35 -0.24
N SER A 162 5.72 13.12 0.44
CA SER A 162 7.04 13.02 -0.19
C SER A 162 7.10 11.91 -1.23
N ALA A 163 6.55 10.73 -0.90
CA ALA A 163 6.46 9.61 -1.84
C ALA A 163 5.55 9.91 -3.04
N THR A 164 4.46 10.64 -2.84
CA THR A 164 3.57 11.08 -3.92
C THR A 164 4.30 12.00 -4.88
N ILE A 165 5.09 12.94 -4.38
CA ILE A 165 5.93 13.82 -5.22
C ILE A 165 6.95 12.99 -5.98
N ALA A 166 7.70 12.14 -5.29
CA ALA A 166 8.78 11.37 -5.88
C ALA A 166 8.32 10.32 -6.92
N ASN A 167 7.11 9.79 -6.78
CA ASN A 167 6.59 8.74 -7.67
C ASN A 167 5.45 9.23 -8.58
N ASN A 168 4.32 9.67 -7.99
CA ASN A 168 3.12 9.95 -8.78
C ASN A 168 3.28 11.20 -9.65
N PHE A 169 3.86 12.27 -9.09
CA PHE A 169 4.09 13.50 -9.87
C PHE A 169 5.17 13.31 -10.92
N THR A 170 6.23 12.58 -10.60
CA THR A 170 7.24 12.22 -11.58
C THR A 170 6.64 11.45 -12.76
N ASN A 171 5.83 10.42 -12.50
CA ASN A 171 5.14 9.69 -13.56
C ASN A 171 4.19 10.61 -14.36
N HIS A 172 3.51 11.54 -13.70
CA HIS A 172 2.63 12.50 -14.37
C HIS A 172 3.40 13.46 -15.28
N LEU A 173 4.58 13.93 -14.86
CA LEU A 173 5.44 14.78 -15.69
C LEU A 173 5.94 14.03 -16.93
N VAL A 174 6.36 12.77 -16.78
CA VAL A 174 6.72 11.91 -17.93
C VAL A 174 5.53 11.78 -18.89
N PHE A 175 4.34 11.47 -18.37
CA PHE A 175 3.13 11.37 -19.18
C PHE A 175 2.84 12.67 -19.95
N LYS A 176 3.00 13.84 -19.33
CA LYS A 176 2.84 15.14 -19.99
C LYS A 176 3.86 15.37 -21.10
N ALA A 177 5.12 14.99 -20.88
CA ALA A 177 6.16 15.07 -21.90
C ALA A 177 5.85 14.16 -23.10
N GLU A 178 5.40 12.94 -22.85
CA GLU A 178 4.96 12.00 -23.90
C GLU A 178 3.79 12.55 -24.71
N GLN A 179 2.79 13.17 -24.06
CA GLN A 179 1.65 13.80 -24.74
C GLN A 179 2.09 14.95 -25.69
N ILE A 180 3.11 15.73 -25.31
CA ILE A 180 3.65 16.79 -26.17
C ILE A 180 4.22 16.19 -27.46
N LEU A 181 5.00 15.12 -27.37
CA LEU A 181 5.58 14.46 -28.55
C LEU A 181 4.50 13.85 -29.44
N GLU A 182 3.55 13.11 -28.85
CA GLU A 182 2.46 12.46 -29.60
C GLU A 182 1.61 13.50 -30.37
N LYS A 183 1.29 14.65 -29.77
CA LYS A 183 0.57 15.75 -30.46
C LYS A 183 1.31 16.32 -31.68
N ASN A 184 2.63 16.17 -31.72
CA ASN A 184 3.48 16.66 -32.81
C ASN A 184 3.95 15.52 -33.74
N GLY A 185 3.36 14.32 -33.67
CA GLY A 185 3.69 13.17 -34.51
C GLY A 185 5.07 12.54 -34.22
N ILE A 186 5.64 12.80 -33.03
CA ILE A 186 6.97 12.30 -32.65
C ILE A 186 6.79 11.07 -31.75
N ASP A 187 7.55 10.00 -32.02
CA ASP A 187 7.51 8.79 -31.19
C ASP A 187 8.01 9.09 -29.78
N LYS A 188 7.13 8.94 -28.79
CA LYS A 188 7.42 9.15 -27.37
C LYS A 188 8.56 8.26 -26.83
N LYS A 189 8.85 7.12 -27.45
CA LYS A 189 9.95 6.22 -27.05
C LYS A 189 11.31 6.89 -27.08
N ILE A 190 11.47 8.01 -27.79
CA ILE A 190 12.71 8.79 -27.80
C ILE A 190 13.10 9.30 -26.41
N LEU A 191 12.13 9.46 -25.49
CA LEU A 191 12.38 9.89 -24.09
C LEU A 191 12.88 8.76 -23.20
N GLN A 192 12.66 7.50 -23.55
CA GLN A 192 12.96 6.38 -22.66
C GLN A 192 14.42 6.33 -22.18
N PRO A 193 15.44 6.53 -23.02
CA PRO A 193 16.83 6.55 -22.58
C PRO A 193 17.13 7.67 -21.58
N LEU A 194 16.55 8.87 -21.82
CA LEU A 194 16.71 10.04 -20.95
C LEU A 194 16.07 9.79 -19.57
N ILE A 195 14.84 9.27 -19.55
CA ILE A 195 14.11 8.95 -18.31
C ILE A 195 14.90 7.92 -17.49
N LYS A 196 15.36 6.85 -18.16
CA LYS A 196 16.16 5.81 -17.51
C LYS A 196 17.44 6.37 -16.89
N GLU A 197 18.17 7.23 -17.63
CA GLU A 197 19.41 7.82 -17.12
C GLU A 197 19.14 8.76 -15.93
N THR A 198 18.00 9.50 -15.94
CA THR A 198 17.62 10.35 -14.81
C THR A 198 17.53 9.55 -13.51
N PHE A 199 16.89 8.37 -13.53
CA PHE A 199 16.78 7.53 -12.34
C PHE A 199 18.08 6.80 -12.01
N ASN A 200 18.83 6.32 -13.00
CA ASN A 200 20.12 5.67 -12.77
C ASN A 200 21.15 6.58 -12.09
N LYS A 201 21.08 7.89 -12.32
CA LYS A 201 21.93 8.86 -11.63
C LYS A 201 21.67 8.89 -10.13
N LEU A 202 20.40 8.78 -9.71
CA LEU A 202 20.01 8.80 -8.29
C LEU A 202 20.54 7.60 -7.49
N ASP A 203 20.96 6.52 -8.15
CA ASP A 203 21.63 5.39 -7.50
C ASP A 203 23.11 5.68 -7.18
N ARG A 204 23.71 6.69 -7.83
CA ARG A 204 25.17 6.96 -7.78
C ARG A 204 25.53 8.30 -7.15
N MET A 205 24.58 9.24 -7.12
CA MET A 205 24.80 10.59 -6.64
C MET A 205 23.55 11.15 -5.95
N THR A 206 23.70 12.22 -5.19
CA THR A 206 22.56 12.89 -4.56
C THR A 206 21.68 13.58 -5.61
N THR A 207 20.40 13.82 -5.25
CA THR A 207 19.48 14.55 -6.13
C THR A 207 19.99 15.93 -6.51
N SER A 208 20.70 16.62 -5.61
CA SER A 208 21.31 17.92 -5.87
C SER A 208 22.43 17.83 -6.91
N GLU A 209 23.32 16.84 -6.81
CA GLU A 209 24.40 16.61 -7.77
C GLU A 209 23.88 16.13 -9.13
N ALA A 210 22.79 15.35 -9.13
CA ALA A 210 22.15 14.85 -10.36
C ALA A 210 21.43 15.95 -11.15
N GLN A 211 21.11 17.09 -10.50
CA GLN A 211 20.38 18.19 -11.12
C GLN A 211 21.20 18.85 -12.22
N THR A 212 20.64 18.97 -13.42
CA THR A 212 21.24 19.60 -14.60
C THR A 212 20.23 20.50 -15.30
N GLY A 213 20.70 21.24 -16.32
CA GLY A 213 19.83 22.04 -17.17
C GLY A 213 19.35 23.35 -16.57
N PRO A 214 18.21 23.89 -17.07
CA PRO A 214 17.68 25.20 -16.66
C PRO A 214 17.39 25.32 -15.16
N ALA A 215 16.94 24.26 -14.52
CA ALA A 215 16.61 24.24 -13.09
C ALA A 215 17.82 24.49 -12.16
N LEU A 216 19.06 24.35 -12.66
CA LEU A 216 20.28 24.69 -11.93
C LEU A 216 20.70 26.16 -12.11
N ARG A 217 20.19 26.82 -13.12
CA ARG A 217 20.66 28.13 -13.59
C ARG A 217 19.78 29.31 -13.20
N ASN A 218 18.79 29.11 -12.31
CA ASN A 218 17.82 30.15 -11.87
C ASN A 218 17.39 31.11 -12.97
#